data_ff08546b78a46c8766ad0a7ec99555c0
#
_entry.id   ff08546b78a46c8766ad0a7ec99555c0
#
_cell.length_a   1.000
_cell.length_b   1.000
_cell.length_c   1.000
_cell.angle_alpha   90.00
_cell.angle_beta   90.00
_cell.angle_gamma   90.00
#
_symmetry.space_group_name_H-M   'P 1'
#
loop_
_entity.id
_entity.type
_entity.pdbx_description
1 polymer ?
#
loop_
_entity_poly.entity_id
_entity_poly.type
_entity_poly.pdbx_seq_one_letter_code
_entity_poly.pdbx_strand_id
1 'polypeptide(L)'
;MAADCTVHKLVADLALFSGDRVLLVKYKDVRRYDGQRGWFLPDDHLRHEEHPVDAAKRIATEQAGHAVPDVRLSHIESFGDGAWHLIFHYRAELKPGAHVTPAGNVKVAEWFPLTGLPEPSAVAHHGWALDVLKAMAGGSR
;
A
#
# COMPACT_ATOMS: atom_id res chain seq x y z
N MET A 1 -15.93 -21.18 -23.43
CA MET A 1 -15.92 -19.74 -23.30
C MET A 1 -15.34 -19.34 -21.96
N ALA A 2 -14.46 -18.41 -21.94
CA ALA A 2 -13.92 -17.92 -20.70
C ALA A 2 -15.00 -17.23 -19.88
N ALA A 3 -14.95 -17.38 -18.56
CA ALA A 3 -15.84 -16.67 -17.68
C ALA A 3 -15.50 -15.18 -17.76
N ASP A 4 -16.51 -14.37 -17.92
CA ASP A 4 -16.32 -12.93 -17.89
C ASP A 4 -16.09 -12.47 -16.47
N CYS A 5 -15.02 -11.75 -16.25
CA CYS A 5 -14.78 -11.12 -14.98
C CYS A 5 -15.52 -9.79 -14.99
N THR A 6 -16.67 -9.74 -14.31
CA THR A 6 -17.49 -8.54 -14.27
C THR A 6 -17.04 -7.55 -13.22
N VAL A 7 -16.20 -7.99 -12.28
CA VAL A 7 -15.71 -7.13 -11.22
C VAL A 7 -14.18 -7.25 -11.18
N HIS A 8 -13.53 -6.11 -11.36
CA HIS A 8 -12.09 -6.00 -11.29
C HIS A 8 -11.72 -5.01 -10.22
N LYS A 9 -10.72 -5.33 -9.44
CA LYS A 9 -10.13 -4.39 -8.48
C LYS A 9 -8.67 -4.18 -8.85
N LEU A 10 -8.38 -3.04 -9.43
CA LEU A 10 -7.03 -2.64 -9.80
C LEU A 10 -6.53 -1.69 -8.72
N VAL A 11 -5.50 -2.11 -8.01
CA VAL A 11 -5.03 -1.41 -6.82
C VAL A 11 -3.53 -1.23 -6.90
N ALA A 12 -3.04 -0.10 -6.40
CA ALA A 12 -1.62 0.09 -6.15
C ALA A 12 -1.43 0.33 -4.66
N ASP A 13 -0.36 -0.20 -4.10
CA ASP A 13 0.07 0.20 -2.77
C ASP A 13 1.52 0.64 -2.80
N LEU A 14 1.95 1.27 -1.73
CA LEU A 14 3.25 1.88 -1.67
C LEU A 14 3.89 1.61 -0.31
N ALA A 15 5.00 0.90 -0.32
CA ALA A 15 5.83 0.78 0.86
C ALA A 15 6.85 1.92 0.84
N LEU A 16 6.62 2.91 1.70
CA LEU A 16 7.56 4.02 1.89
C LEU A 16 8.51 3.66 3.01
N PHE A 17 9.79 3.64 2.68
CA PHE A 17 10.85 3.37 3.65
C PHE A 17 11.62 4.65 3.95
N SER A 18 12.06 4.77 5.19
CA SER A 18 12.98 5.81 5.62
C SER A 18 13.99 5.16 6.56
N GLY A 19 15.20 4.91 6.07
CA GLY A 19 16.17 4.10 6.78
C GLY A 19 15.64 2.69 7.00
N ASP A 20 15.59 2.27 8.26
CA ASP A 20 15.08 0.92 8.66
C ASP A 20 13.62 0.93 9.07
N ARG A 21 12.86 1.95 8.65
CA ARG A 21 11.46 2.11 9.01
C ARG A 21 10.56 2.10 7.79
N VAL A 22 9.32 1.70 7.98
CA VAL A 22 8.30 1.72 6.94
C VAL A 22 7.07 2.45 7.46
N LEU A 23 6.40 3.16 6.56
CA LEU A 23 5.19 3.90 6.89
C LEU A 23 3.96 3.01 6.79
N LEU A 24 3.19 2.96 7.86
CA LEU A 24 1.87 2.36 7.85
C LEU A 24 0.82 3.41 8.20
N VAL A 25 -0.39 3.22 7.69
CA VAL A 25 -1.46 4.18 7.86
C VAL A 25 -2.72 3.50 8.36
N LYS A 26 -3.59 4.28 9.03
CA LYS A 26 -4.97 3.91 9.33
C LYS A 26 -5.89 4.90 8.65
N TYR A 27 -7.02 4.42 8.17
CA TYR A 27 -7.97 5.25 7.43
C TYR A 27 -9.14 5.69 8.31
N LYS A 28 -9.67 6.88 8.00
CA LYS A 28 -10.85 7.42 8.67
C LYS A 28 -12.09 6.64 8.22
N ASP A 29 -12.30 6.56 6.93
CA ASP A 29 -13.41 5.84 6.30
C ASP A 29 -12.84 4.57 5.66
N VAL A 30 -13.27 3.42 6.16
CA VAL A 30 -12.75 2.12 5.72
C VAL A 30 -13.66 1.42 4.72
N ARG A 31 -14.72 2.07 4.25
CA ARG A 31 -15.65 1.44 3.30
C ARG A 31 -14.98 1.07 1.99
N ARG A 32 -14.02 1.87 1.52
CA ARG A 32 -13.25 1.58 0.31
C ARG A 32 -12.15 0.53 0.54
N TYR A 33 -11.96 0.13 1.78
CA TYR A 33 -10.93 -0.80 2.21
C TYR A 33 -11.56 -2.05 2.80
N ASP A 34 -12.65 -2.50 2.18
CA ASP A 34 -13.39 -3.71 2.56
C ASP A 34 -13.88 -3.69 4.00
N GLY A 35 -14.08 -2.50 4.56
CA GLY A 35 -14.48 -2.35 5.96
C GLY A 35 -13.41 -2.75 6.95
N GLN A 36 -12.19 -2.98 6.49
CA GLN A 36 -11.09 -3.43 7.35
C GLN A 36 -10.51 -2.28 8.14
N ARG A 37 -10.33 -2.50 9.43
CA ARG A 37 -9.67 -1.56 10.32
C ARG A 37 -8.25 -2.06 10.59
N GLY A 38 -7.40 -1.17 11.08
CA GLY A 38 -6.03 -1.50 11.41
C GLY A 38 -5.05 -0.86 10.46
N TRP A 39 -3.83 -1.33 10.49
CA TRP A 39 -2.73 -0.77 9.72
C TRP A 39 -2.72 -1.29 8.29
N PHE A 40 -2.44 -0.39 7.35
CA PHE A 40 -2.29 -0.68 5.93
C PHE A 40 -0.97 -0.11 5.43
N LEU A 41 -0.41 -0.70 4.39
CA LEU A 41 0.45 0.08 3.50
C LEU A 41 -0.46 1.07 2.78
N PRO A 42 -0.04 2.32 2.58
CA PRO A 42 -0.85 3.28 1.81
C PRO A 42 -1.26 2.67 0.48
N ASP A 43 -2.55 2.64 0.20
CA ASP A 43 -3.03 2.06 -1.05
C ASP A 43 -4.27 2.79 -1.56
N ASP A 44 -4.57 2.58 -2.83
CA ASP A 44 -5.78 3.10 -3.45
C ASP A 44 -6.06 2.34 -4.73
N HIS A 45 -7.31 2.43 -5.18
CA HIS A 45 -7.68 1.93 -6.50
C HIS A 45 -7.06 2.82 -7.59
N LEU A 46 -6.70 2.20 -8.71
CA LEU A 46 -6.30 2.97 -9.88
C LEU A 46 -7.50 3.76 -10.40
N ARG A 47 -7.24 4.98 -10.83
CA ARG A 47 -8.24 5.77 -11.54
C ARG A 47 -8.32 5.30 -12.99
N HIS A 48 -9.41 5.63 -13.66
CA HIS A 48 -9.59 5.24 -15.05
C HIS A 48 -8.39 5.68 -15.90
N GLU A 49 -7.79 4.74 -16.61
CA GLU A 49 -6.63 4.95 -17.48
C GLU A 49 -5.35 5.40 -16.76
N GLU A 50 -5.34 5.39 -15.45
CA GLU A 50 -4.15 5.76 -14.70
C GLU A 50 -3.12 4.61 -14.74
N HIS A 51 -1.87 4.95 -15.07
CA HIS A 51 -0.79 3.97 -15.00
C HIS A 51 -0.49 3.68 -13.52
N PRO A 52 -0.23 2.40 -13.17
CA PRO A 52 0.06 2.04 -11.78
C PRO A 52 1.19 2.85 -11.12
N VAL A 53 2.24 3.20 -11.86
CA VAL A 53 3.33 4.00 -11.29
C VAL A 53 2.84 5.39 -10.90
N ASP A 54 1.93 5.97 -11.68
CA ASP A 54 1.38 7.28 -11.36
C ASP A 54 0.44 7.20 -10.15
N ALA A 55 -0.28 6.07 -10.01
CA ALA A 55 -1.10 5.83 -8.84
C ALA A 55 -0.23 5.77 -7.58
N ALA A 56 0.92 5.09 -7.63
CA ALA A 56 1.83 5.02 -6.49
C ALA A 56 2.34 6.41 -6.09
N LYS A 57 2.71 7.23 -7.07
CA LYS A 57 3.16 8.60 -6.80
C LYS A 57 2.03 9.45 -6.22
N ARG A 58 0.84 9.30 -6.75
CA ARG A 58 -0.35 10.01 -6.26
C ARG A 58 -0.64 9.61 -4.80
N ILE A 59 -0.54 8.35 -4.47
CA ILE A 59 -0.75 7.84 -3.12
C ILE A 59 0.20 8.53 -2.13
N ALA A 60 1.48 8.67 -2.49
CA ALA A 60 2.44 9.35 -1.64
C ALA A 60 2.02 10.79 -1.34
N THR A 61 1.58 11.51 -2.36
CA THR A 61 1.16 12.90 -2.21
C THR A 61 -0.16 13.01 -1.45
N GLU A 62 -1.15 12.19 -1.82
CA GLU A 62 -2.50 12.31 -1.24
C GLU A 62 -2.60 11.74 0.17
N GLN A 63 -1.79 10.77 0.51
CA GLN A 63 -1.90 10.10 1.81
C GLN A 63 -0.79 10.47 2.79
N ALA A 64 0.40 10.76 2.30
CA ALA A 64 1.55 11.08 3.16
C ALA A 64 2.03 12.53 3.01
N GLY A 65 1.40 13.29 2.13
CA GLY A 65 1.77 14.68 1.90
C GLY A 65 3.20 14.86 1.40
N HIS A 66 3.74 13.87 0.69
CA HIS A 66 5.14 13.85 0.30
C HIS A 66 5.29 13.41 -1.15
N ALA A 67 5.87 14.25 -1.98
CA ALA A 67 6.14 13.89 -3.37
C ALA A 67 7.31 12.91 -3.42
N VAL A 68 7.13 11.82 -4.17
CA VAL A 68 8.15 10.80 -4.34
C VAL A 68 8.36 10.59 -5.84
N PRO A 69 9.44 11.11 -6.42
CA PRO A 69 9.65 11.00 -7.88
C PRO A 69 10.03 9.59 -8.32
N ASP A 70 10.72 8.84 -7.47
CA ASP A 70 11.21 7.51 -7.82
C ASP A 70 10.45 6.45 -7.03
N VAL A 71 9.57 5.74 -7.72
CA VAL A 71 8.91 4.57 -7.17
C VAL A 71 9.28 3.36 -8.02
N ARG A 72 9.46 2.22 -7.38
CA ARG A 72 9.86 0.98 -8.06
C ARG A 72 8.82 -0.09 -7.82
N LEU A 73 8.45 -0.78 -8.89
CA LEU A 73 7.59 -1.94 -8.77
C LEU A 73 8.36 -3.07 -8.09
N SER A 74 7.82 -3.58 -6.99
CA SER A 74 8.37 -4.74 -6.31
C SER A 74 7.84 -6.01 -6.94
N HIS A 75 6.52 -6.17 -6.92
CA HIS A 75 5.86 -7.35 -7.47
C HIS A 75 4.39 -7.05 -7.69
N ILE A 76 3.72 -7.99 -8.35
CA ILE A 76 2.29 -7.90 -8.65
C ILE A 76 1.62 -9.13 -8.08
N GLU A 77 0.50 -8.94 -7.38
CA GLU A 77 -0.36 -10.03 -6.96
C GLU A 77 -1.59 -10.08 -7.84
N SER A 78 -1.98 -11.27 -8.22
CA SER A 78 -3.21 -11.50 -8.98
C SER A 78 -3.94 -12.66 -8.32
N PHE A 79 -5.16 -12.40 -7.87
CA PHE A 79 -5.95 -13.43 -7.21
C PHE A 79 -7.44 -13.16 -7.37
N GLY A 80 -8.23 -14.21 -7.24
CA GLY A 80 -9.68 -14.12 -7.28
C GLY A 80 -10.26 -14.39 -5.90
N ASP A 81 -11.14 -13.50 -5.47
CA ASP A 81 -11.90 -13.65 -4.23
C ASP A 81 -13.21 -12.89 -4.43
N GLY A 82 -14.16 -13.54 -5.14
CA GLY A 82 -15.38 -12.88 -5.56
C GLY A 82 -15.19 -11.87 -6.68
N ALA A 83 -14.04 -11.26 -6.74
CA ALA A 83 -13.62 -10.32 -7.78
C ALA A 83 -12.19 -10.67 -8.17
N TRP A 84 -11.77 -10.21 -9.34
CA TRP A 84 -10.37 -10.34 -9.73
C TRP A 84 -9.60 -9.15 -9.17
N HIS A 85 -8.66 -9.44 -8.28
CA HIS A 85 -7.78 -8.44 -7.70
C HIS A 85 -6.43 -8.46 -8.42
N LEU A 86 -6.00 -7.32 -8.90
CA LEU A 86 -4.67 -7.14 -9.47
C LEU A 86 -4.04 -5.99 -8.71
N ILE A 87 -2.99 -6.29 -7.97
CA ILE A 87 -2.40 -5.35 -7.04
C ILE A 87 -0.94 -5.14 -7.39
N PHE A 88 -0.58 -3.89 -7.63
CA PHE A 88 0.77 -3.47 -7.96
C PHE A 88 1.44 -2.95 -6.71
N HIS A 89 2.43 -3.70 -6.23
CA HIS A 89 3.17 -3.35 -5.01
C HIS A 89 4.40 -2.55 -5.37
N TYR A 90 4.37 -1.27 -5.02
CA TYR A 90 5.48 -0.35 -5.25
C TYR A 90 6.25 -0.09 -3.97
N ARG A 91 7.50 0.30 -4.13
CA ARG A 91 8.33 0.74 -3.01
C ARG A 91 9.06 2.01 -3.38
N ALA A 92 9.36 2.81 -2.37
CA ALA A 92 10.15 4.03 -2.52
C ALA A 92 10.88 4.33 -1.23
N GLU A 93 11.95 5.08 -1.32
CA GLU A 93 12.74 5.45 -0.16
C GLU A 93 12.77 6.95 0.01
N LEU A 94 12.55 7.38 1.25
CA LEU A 94 12.73 8.76 1.66
C LEU A 94 14.02 8.86 2.45
N LYS A 95 14.54 10.08 2.57
CA LYS A 95 15.72 10.33 3.40
C LYS A 95 15.44 9.94 4.85
N PRO A 96 16.44 9.43 5.59
CA PRO A 96 16.27 9.17 7.01
C PRO A 96 15.75 10.41 7.74
N GLY A 97 14.77 10.19 8.63
CA GLY A 97 14.16 11.28 9.36
C GLY A 97 13.14 12.09 8.57
N ALA A 98 12.72 11.61 7.41
CA ALA A 98 11.72 12.29 6.60
C ALA A 98 10.40 12.45 7.37
N HIS A 99 9.79 13.61 7.20
CA HIS A 99 8.48 13.90 7.78
C HIS A 99 7.38 13.59 6.78
N VAL A 100 6.34 12.92 7.27
CA VAL A 100 5.11 12.74 6.50
C VAL A 100 3.96 13.38 7.25
N THR A 101 2.97 13.84 6.52
CA THR A 101 1.77 14.45 7.08
C THR A 101 0.57 13.64 6.63
N PRO A 102 -0.18 13.03 7.56
CA PRO A 102 -1.42 12.34 7.17
C PRO A 102 -2.33 13.28 6.39
N ALA A 103 -2.82 12.83 5.26
CA ALA A 103 -3.63 13.65 4.38
C ALA A 103 -4.81 12.83 3.85
N GLY A 104 -5.80 13.51 3.29
CA GLY A 104 -6.97 12.87 2.71
C GLY A 104 -7.70 12.00 3.73
N ASN A 105 -7.93 10.74 3.37
CA ASN A 105 -8.64 9.79 4.21
C ASN A 105 -7.76 9.15 5.30
N VAL A 106 -6.49 9.53 5.39
CA VAL A 106 -5.59 8.95 6.38
C VAL A 106 -5.83 9.60 7.73
N LYS A 107 -6.15 8.78 8.72
CA LYS A 107 -6.36 9.21 10.10
C LYS A 107 -5.03 9.30 10.85
N VAL A 108 -4.19 8.28 10.69
CA VAL A 108 -2.89 8.17 11.37
C VAL A 108 -1.87 7.64 10.38
N ALA A 109 -0.70 8.23 10.37
CA ALA A 109 0.45 7.73 9.64
C ALA A 109 1.60 7.59 10.63
N GLU A 110 2.22 6.42 10.68
CA GLU A 110 3.25 6.14 11.67
C GLU A 110 4.39 5.33 11.06
N TRP A 111 5.60 5.70 11.42
CA TRP A 111 6.80 4.96 11.04
C TRP A 111 7.03 3.80 12.00
N PHE A 112 7.18 2.61 11.45
CA PHE A 112 7.49 1.42 12.23
C PHE A 112 8.87 0.89 11.88
N PRO A 113 9.72 0.58 12.87
CA PRO A 113 10.95 -0.14 12.59
C PRO A 113 10.62 -1.48 11.94
N LEU A 114 11.40 -1.90 10.97
CA LEU A 114 11.19 -3.21 10.35
C LEU A 114 11.35 -4.37 11.34
N THR A 115 12.05 -4.12 12.44
CA THR A 115 12.20 -5.08 13.54
C THR A 115 11.11 -4.95 14.60
N GLY A 116 10.18 -4.02 14.44
CA GLY A 116 9.11 -3.75 15.40
C GLY A 116 7.79 -3.48 14.74
N LEU A 117 7.43 -4.25 13.73
CA LEU A 117 6.15 -4.12 13.04
C LEU A 117 4.99 -4.52 13.96
N PRO A 118 3.79 -3.99 13.73
CA PRO A 118 2.64 -4.36 14.54
C PRO A 118 2.29 -5.84 14.36
N GLU A 119 1.57 -6.38 15.34
CA GLU A 119 1.12 -7.76 15.29
C GLU A 119 0.13 -7.95 14.14
N PRO A 120 0.06 -9.16 13.53
CA PRO A 120 -0.88 -9.41 12.42
C PRO A 120 -2.32 -9.05 12.75
N SER A 121 -2.76 -9.23 13.99
CA SER A 121 -4.12 -8.89 14.41
C SER A 121 -4.40 -7.39 14.39
N ALA A 122 -3.36 -6.56 14.43
CA ALA A 122 -3.48 -5.11 14.35
C ALA A 122 -3.36 -4.59 12.92
N VAL A 123 -3.12 -5.47 11.96
CA VAL A 123 -2.95 -5.13 10.55
C VAL A 123 -4.17 -5.62 9.78
N ALA A 124 -4.68 -4.78 8.88
CA ALA A 124 -5.86 -5.09 8.08
C ALA A 124 -5.64 -6.35 7.23
N HIS A 125 -6.73 -7.03 6.90
CA HIS A 125 -6.71 -8.26 6.11
C HIS A 125 -5.78 -9.33 6.71
N HIS A 126 -5.86 -9.51 8.03
CA HIS A 126 -5.10 -10.53 8.76
C HIS A 126 -3.59 -10.46 8.56
N GLY A 127 -3.07 -9.23 8.54
CA GLY A 127 -1.62 -9.05 8.43
C GLY A 127 -1.09 -8.95 7.00
N TRP A 128 -1.95 -8.63 6.04
CA TRP A 128 -1.57 -8.60 4.64
C TRP A 128 -0.35 -7.70 4.37
N ALA A 129 -0.31 -6.51 4.97
CA ALA A 129 0.83 -5.61 4.78
C ALA A 129 2.15 -6.26 5.21
N LEU A 130 2.11 -7.07 6.27
CA LEU A 130 3.30 -7.77 6.74
C LEU A 130 3.78 -8.80 5.72
N ASP A 131 2.85 -9.50 5.09
CA ASP A 131 3.18 -10.47 4.04
C ASP A 131 3.76 -9.78 2.82
N VAL A 132 3.22 -8.63 2.45
CA VAL A 132 3.75 -7.83 1.34
C VAL A 132 5.19 -7.40 1.62
N LEU A 133 5.44 -6.88 2.83
CA LEU A 133 6.78 -6.44 3.22
C LEU A 133 7.77 -7.61 3.23
N LYS A 134 7.33 -8.77 3.70
CA LYS A 134 8.15 -9.96 3.68
C LYS A 134 8.50 -10.40 2.25
N ALA A 135 7.54 -10.33 1.35
CA ALA A 135 7.76 -10.64 -0.06
C ALA A 135 8.74 -9.66 -0.70
N MET A 136 8.66 -8.38 -0.35
CA MET A 136 9.61 -7.38 -0.83
C MET A 136 11.02 -7.68 -0.40
N ALA A 137 11.21 -8.07 0.87
CA ALA A 137 12.52 -8.41 1.40
C ALA A 137 13.09 -9.66 0.74
N GLY A 138 12.25 -10.68 0.57
CA GLY A 138 12.69 -11.95 -0.04
C GLY A 138 12.84 -11.87 -1.55
N GLY A 139 12.13 -10.96 -2.20
CA GLY A 139 12.11 -10.82 -3.65
C GLY A 139 13.14 -9.88 -4.24
N SER A 140 13.94 -9.26 -3.42
CA SER A 140 14.94 -8.28 -3.88
C SER A 140 16.18 -8.96 -4.46
N ARG A 141 15.96 -9.76 -5.47
CA ARG A 141 17.05 -10.47 -6.14
C ARG A 141 17.37 -9.88 -7.48
#